data_0bfb0633b6ebc09cdfee9193bdf3a96a
#
_entry.id   0bfb0633b6ebc09cdfee9193bdf3a96a
#
_cell.length_a   1.000
_cell.length_b   1.000
_cell.length_c   1.000
_cell.angle_alpha   90.00
_cell.angle_beta   90.00
_cell.angle_gamma   90.00
#
_symmetry.space_group_name_H-M   'P 1'
#
loop_
_entity.id
_entity.type
_entity.pdbx_description
1 polymer ?
#
loop_
_entity_poly.entity_id
_entity_poly.type
_entity_poly.pdbx_seq_one_letter_code
_entity_poly.pdbx_strand_id
1 'polypeptide(L)'
;MERIFDYRIPPSASGLTITQYLKSLGYSRHILTLLKQKEGSLLLNQSPAFTNVHLKEGDHLHIRLWEDAGDTSILPAPVPFSIVWEDEDLLVVNKPADTPIHPSMGNRENTLANGVLFHYSQLGNPFVYRCINRLDRDTTGLLIIAKNALSGAILSQMMKDRQIRRTYLAIVKGIPPECGTIDAPIGRVPGSLLERQVDFLHGETAVTHFQTLQQHKELALVQLRLETGRTHQIRVHMSYLGCPLIGDYLYYPDRSLICRCLLYTSPSPRDRT
;
A
#
# COMPACT_ATOMS: atom_id res chain seq x y z
N MET A 1 -9.29 10.13 -16.22
CA MET A 1 -8.06 9.53 -16.77
C MET A 1 -8.45 8.41 -17.71
N GLU A 2 -7.73 8.25 -18.80
CA GLU A 2 -7.94 7.18 -19.77
C GLU A 2 -6.71 6.29 -19.84
N ARG A 3 -6.87 5.00 -19.85
CA ARG A 3 -5.80 4.02 -20.04
C ARG A 3 -6.22 3.01 -21.10
N ILE A 4 -5.38 2.82 -22.11
CA ILE A 4 -5.63 1.93 -23.26
C ILE A 4 -4.75 0.69 -23.12
N PHE A 5 -5.33 -0.47 -23.38
CA PHE A 5 -4.65 -1.74 -23.45
C PHE A 5 -5.00 -2.43 -24.78
N ASP A 6 -3.99 -2.87 -25.50
CA ASP A 6 -4.11 -3.57 -26.75
C ASP A 6 -3.57 -4.99 -26.62
N TYR A 7 -4.39 -5.98 -26.94
CA TYR A 7 -4.03 -7.38 -26.85
C TYR A 7 -4.18 -8.07 -28.21
N ARG A 8 -3.12 -8.74 -28.65
CA ARG A 8 -3.21 -9.71 -29.71
C ARG A 8 -3.47 -11.08 -29.10
N ILE A 9 -4.57 -11.72 -29.48
CA ILE A 9 -5.03 -12.95 -28.84
C ILE A 9 -4.10 -14.12 -29.19
N PRO A 10 -3.45 -14.73 -28.18
CA PRO A 10 -2.56 -15.88 -28.40
C PRO A 10 -3.36 -17.16 -28.70
N PRO A 11 -2.73 -18.20 -29.27
CA PRO A 11 -3.37 -19.50 -29.49
C PRO A 11 -4.01 -20.10 -28.26
N SER A 12 -3.38 -19.92 -27.08
CA SER A 12 -3.86 -20.44 -25.79
C SER A 12 -5.15 -19.81 -25.29
N ALA A 13 -5.53 -18.66 -25.84
CA ALA A 13 -6.78 -17.95 -25.48
C ALA A 13 -7.88 -18.14 -26.55
N SER A 14 -7.61 -18.85 -27.64
CA SER A 14 -8.62 -19.16 -28.66
C SER A 14 -9.74 -19.99 -28.06
N GLY A 15 -10.99 -19.60 -28.33
CA GLY A 15 -12.19 -20.23 -27.78
C GLY A 15 -12.62 -19.70 -26.39
N LEU A 16 -11.80 -18.95 -25.69
CA LEU A 16 -12.23 -18.26 -24.47
C LEU A 16 -13.17 -17.09 -24.80
N THR A 17 -14.10 -16.81 -23.93
CA THR A 17 -14.83 -15.54 -24.02
C THR A 17 -13.92 -14.37 -23.63
N ILE A 18 -14.21 -13.17 -24.10
CA ILE A 18 -13.50 -11.94 -23.68
C ILE A 18 -13.49 -11.82 -22.15
N THR A 19 -14.62 -12.13 -21.47
CA THR A 19 -14.68 -12.16 -20.00
C THR A 19 -13.66 -13.10 -19.39
N GLN A 20 -13.52 -14.32 -19.91
CA GLN A 20 -12.59 -15.32 -19.36
C GLN A 20 -11.14 -14.88 -19.59
N TYR A 21 -10.82 -14.39 -20.77
CA TYR A 21 -9.50 -13.90 -21.12
C TYR A 21 -9.10 -12.70 -20.25
N LEU A 22 -9.96 -11.68 -20.13
CA LEU A 22 -9.66 -10.51 -19.30
C LEU A 22 -9.51 -10.86 -17.81
N LYS A 23 -10.31 -11.82 -17.30
CA LYS A 23 -10.12 -12.32 -15.92
C LYS A 23 -8.75 -12.97 -15.74
N SER A 24 -8.25 -13.73 -16.71
CA SER A 24 -6.90 -14.32 -16.62
C SER A 24 -5.78 -13.27 -16.62
N LEU A 25 -6.05 -12.08 -17.15
CA LEU A 25 -5.14 -10.92 -17.13
C LEU A 25 -5.30 -10.04 -15.87
N GLY A 26 -6.14 -10.43 -14.91
CA GLY A 26 -6.31 -9.70 -13.66
C GLY A 26 -7.44 -8.66 -13.64
N TYR A 27 -8.28 -8.59 -14.69
CA TYR A 27 -9.44 -7.70 -14.69
C TYR A 27 -10.47 -8.14 -13.65
N SER A 28 -10.72 -7.30 -12.67
CA SER A 28 -11.69 -7.56 -11.62
C SER A 28 -13.14 -7.52 -12.17
N ARG A 29 -14.07 -8.13 -11.43
CA ARG A 29 -15.50 -8.08 -11.78
C ARG A 29 -16.01 -6.63 -11.92
N HIS A 30 -15.53 -5.74 -11.09
CA HIS A 30 -15.89 -4.31 -11.15
C HIS A 30 -15.44 -3.67 -12.46
N ILE A 31 -14.19 -3.89 -12.87
CA ILE A 31 -13.65 -3.37 -14.14
C ILE A 31 -14.46 -3.91 -15.33
N LEU A 32 -14.75 -5.20 -15.34
CA LEU A 32 -15.56 -5.81 -16.39
C LEU A 32 -16.99 -5.24 -16.47
N THR A 33 -17.54 -4.81 -15.33
CA THR A 33 -18.84 -4.12 -15.30
C THR A 33 -18.74 -2.72 -15.91
N LEU A 34 -17.69 -1.97 -15.58
CA LEU A 34 -17.45 -0.65 -16.18
C LEU A 34 -17.27 -0.70 -17.70
N LEU A 35 -16.53 -1.70 -18.21
CA LEU A 35 -16.34 -1.90 -19.64
C LEU A 35 -17.65 -2.15 -20.40
N LYS A 36 -18.64 -2.74 -19.74
CA LYS A 36 -19.97 -3.00 -20.35
C LYS A 36 -20.85 -1.76 -20.40
N GLN A 37 -20.62 -0.80 -19.50
CA GLN A 37 -21.48 0.38 -19.33
C GLN A 37 -21.10 1.53 -20.29
N LYS A 38 -19.85 1.56 -20.74
CA LYS A 38 -19.35 2.68 -21.55
C LYS A 38 -19.06 2.25 -22.98
N GLU A 39 -19.78 2.85 -23.92
CA GLU A 39 -19.60 2.60 -25.36
C GLU A 39 -18.15 2.92 -25.78
N GLY A 40 -17.59 2.09 -26.67
CA GLY A 40 -16.22 2.24 -27.13
C GLY A 40 -15.14 1.75 -26.16
N SER A 41 -15.51 1.24 -24.98
CA SER A 41 -14.56 0.67 -24.01
C SER A 41 -13.99 -0.68 -24.44
N LEU A 42 -14.68 -1.40 -25.33
CA LEU A 42 -14.32 -2.74 -25.74
C LEU A 42 -14.50 -2.89 -27.26
N LEU A 43 -13.39 -3.03 -27.97
CA LEU A 43 -13.41 -3.27 -29.41
C LEU A 43 -12.68 -4.59 -29.72
N LEU A 44 -13.27 -5.40 -30.57
CA LEU A 44 -12.65 -6.59 -31.15
C LEU A 44 -12.49 -6.37 -32.65
N ASN A 45 -11.27 -6.41 -33.15
CA ASN A 45 -10.94 -6.12 -34.55
C ASN A 45 -11.57 -4.80 -35.05
N GLN A 46 -11.42 -3.73 -34.22
CA GLN A 46 -11.94 -2.38 -34.44
C GLN A 46 -13.47 -2.24 -34.38
N SER A 47 -14.21 -3.30 -34.09
CA SER A 47 -15.67 -3.27 -33.97
C SER A 47 -16.10 -3.40 -32.51
N PRO A 48 -17.15 -2.70 -32.06
CA PRO A 48 -17.70 -2.89 -30.72
C PRO A 48 -18.04 -4.35 -30.44
N ALA A 49 -17.65 -4.85 -29.27
CA ALA A 49 -17.86 -6.23 -28.90
C ALA A 49 -18.48 -6.37 -27.50
N PHE A 50 -19.22 -7.46 -27.29
CA PHE A 50 -19.73 -7.83 -25.97
C PHE A 50 -18.76 -8.80 -25.29
N THR A 51 -18.71 -8.75 -23.98
CA THR A 51 -17.77 -9.54 -23.17
C THR A 51 -17.97 -11.06 -23.22
N ASN A 52 -19.08 -11.55 -23.79
CA ASN A 52 -19.40 -12.96 -24.00
C ASN A 52 -18.96 -13.47 -25.39
N VAL A 53 -18.43 -12.62 -26.26
CA VAL A 53 -17.91 -13.03 -27.58
C VAL A 53 -16.71 -13.94 -27.39
N HIS A 54 -16.62 -15.01 -28.18
CA HIS A 54 -15.48 -15.92 -28.17
C HIS A 54 -14.35 -15.39 -29.06
N LEU A 55 -13.15 -15.42 -28.49
CA LEU A 55 -11.92 -14.96 -29.12
C LEU A 55 -11.36 -16.03 -30.07
N LYS A 56 -10.72 -15.60 -31.15
CA LYS A 56 -9.94 -16.42 -32.07
C LYS A 56 -8.48 -16.01 -31.99
N GLU A 57 -7.58 -16.93 -32.28
CA GLU A 57 -6.16 -16.63 -32.42
C GLU A 57 -5.96 -15.49 -33.44
N GLY A 58 -5.08 -14.53 -33.07
CA GLY A 58 -4.76 -13.40 -33.91
C GLY A 58 -5.74 -12.23 -33.82
N ASP A 59 -6.89 -12.37 -33.16
CA ASP A 59 -7.81 -11.25 -32.91
C ASP A 59 -7.11 -10.11 -32.19
N HIS A 60 -7.52 -8.88 -32.50
CA HIS A 60 -7.07 -7.66 -31.81
C HIS A 60 -8.14 -7.18 -30.85
N LEU A 61 -7.88 -7.27 -29.56
CA LEU A 61 -8.75 -6.80 -28.50
C LEU A 61 -8.22 -5.47 -27.94
N HIS A 62 -8.99 -4.41 -28.14
CA HIS A 62 -8.69 -3.06 -27.67
C HIS A 62 -9.58 -2.74 -26.46
N ILE A 63 -8.97 -2.38 -25.34
CA ILE A 63 -9.65 -2.06 -24.10
C ILE A 63 -9.34 -0.61 -23.73
N ARG A 64 -10.37 0.17 -23.51
CA ARG A 64 -10.27 1.55 -23.05
C ARG A 64 -10.89 1.66 -21.65
N LEU A 65 -10.05 1.81 -20.64
CA LEU A 65 -10.49 2.08 -19.28
C LEU A 65 -10.61 3.58 -19.06
N TRP A 66 -11.81 4.00 -18.75
CA TRP A 66 -12.10 5.36 -18.35
C TRP A 66 -12.22 5.40 -16.82
N GLU A 67 -11.55 6.35 -16.22
CA GLU A 67 -11.69 6.62 -14.80
C GLU A 67 -12.15 8.05 -14.62
N ASP A 68 -13.32 8.20 -14.03
CA ASP A 68 -13.81 9.50 -13.62
C ASP A 68 -12.93 10.01 -12.48
N ALA A 69 -12.97 11.32 -12.21
CA ALA A 69 -12.27 11.90 -11.08
C ALA A 69 -12.65 11.12 -9.81
N GLY A 70 -11.62 10.60 -9.11
CA GLY A 70 -11.82 9.73 -7.96
C GLY A 70 -12.57 10.41 -6.82
N ASP A 71 -12.43 9.87 -5.62
CA ASP A 71 -13.08 10.41 -4.42
C ASP A 71 -12.77 11.91 -4.25
N THR A 72 -13.74 12.75 -4.57
CA THR A 72 -13.64 14.21 -4.47
C THR A 72 -13.58 14.69 -3.02
N SER A 73 -13.73 13.79 -2.04
CA SER A 73 -13.60 14.10 -0.61
C SER A 73 -12.15 14.35 -0.18
N ILE A 74 -11.16 13.89 -0.98
CA ILE A 74 -9.74 14.11 -0.69
C ILE A 74 -9.28 15.37 -1.43
N LEU A 75 -9.08 16.45 -0.71
CA LEU A 75 -8.62 17.71 -1.27
C LEU A 75 -7.12 17.67 -1.58
N PRO A 76 -6.67 18.13 -2.76
CA PRO A 76 -5.24 18.32 -3.03
C PRO A 76 -4.62 19.32 -2.05
N ALA A 77 -3.47 18.96 -1.45
CA ALA A 77 -2.71 19.85 -0.58
C ALA A 77 -1.20 19.58 -0.74
N PRO A 78 -0.32 20.59 -0.60
CA PRO A 78 1.11 20.49 -0.85
C PRO A 78 1.86 19.74 0.27
N VAL A 79 1.58 18.44 0.40
CA VAL A 79 2.26 17.54 1.35
C VAL A 79 3.49 16.95 0.67
N PRO A 80 4.71 17.12 1.24
CA PRO A 80 5.94 16.66 0.60
C PRO A 80 6.06 15.13 0.63
N PHE A 81 6.54 14.55 -0.46
CA PHE A 81 6.95 13.15 -0.59
C PHE A 81 8.00 13.02 -1.69
N SER A 82 8.68 11.88 -1.77
CA SER A 82 9.67 11.62 -2.82
C SER A 82 9.17 10.52 -3.74
N ILE A 83 9.23 10.76 -5.05
CA ILE A 83 8.98 9.73 -6.05
C ILE A 83 10.26 8.92 -6.22
N VAL A 84 10.17 7.60 -6.11
CA VAL A 84 11.27 6.65 -6.30
C VAL A 84 11.21 6.02 -7.68
N TRP A 85 10.00 5.73 -8.15
CA TRP A 85 9.75 5.19 -9.46
C TRP A 85 8.36 5.60 -9.93
N GLU A 86 8.22 5.84 -11.22
CA GLU A 86 6.93 6.10 -11.85
C GLU A 86 6.94 5.60 -13.29
N ASP A 87 5.86 4.91 -13.68
CA ASP A 87 5.54 4.57 -15.05
C ASP A 87 4.05 4.87 -15.35
N GLU A 88 3.50 4.27 -16.40
CA GLU A 88 2.10 4.48 -16.77
C GLU A 88 1.11 3.79 -15.82
N ASP A 89 1.53 2.77 -15.08
CA ASP A 89 0.66 1.87 -14.32
C ASP A 89 0.82 2.00 -12.81
N LEU A 90 2.00 2.42 -12.33
CA LEU A 90 2.27 2.55 -10.91
C LEU A 90 3.17 3.73 -10.56
N LEU A 91 3.04 4.18 -9.32
CA LEU A 91 3.87 5.18 -8.68
C LEU A 91 4.42 4.59 -7.39
N VAL A 92 5.74 4.56 -7.23
CA VAL A 92 6.42 4.18 -6.00
C VAL A 92 6.94 5.43 -5.32
N VAL A 93 6.52 5.66 -4.08
CA VAL A 93 6.92 6.83 -3.29
C VAL A 93 7.66 6.41 -2.02
N ASN A 94 8.58 7.25 -1.58
CA ASN A 94 9.16 7.16 -0.26
C ASN A 94 8.40 8.13 0.67
N LYS A 95 7.61 7.55 1.58
CA LYS A 95 6.80 8.32 2.53
C LYS A 95 7.69 8.84 3.68
N PRO A 96 7.67 10.13 3.99
CA PRO A 96 8.32 10.65 5.19
C PRO A 96 7.58 10.24 6.47
N ALA A 97 8.22 10.46 7.62
CA ALA A 97 7.56 10.36 8.92
C ALA A 97 6.48 11.45 9.08
N ASP A 98 5.65 11.33 10.10
CA ASP A 98 4.55 12.25 10.44
C ASP A 98 3.56 12.53 9.29
N THR A 99 3.40 11.56 8.39
CA THR A 99 2.52 11.67 7.23
C THR A 99 1.58 10.47 7.18
N PRO A 100 0.30 10.62 7.52
CA PRO A 100 -0.70 9.57 7.32
C PRO A 100 -0.89 9.27 5.84
N ILE A 101 -1.33 8.05 5.50
CA ILE A 101 -1.52 7.66 4.10
C ILE A 101 -2.83 8.21 3.53
N HIS A 102 -3.89 8.19 4.33
CA HIS A 102 -5.24 8.62 3.96
C HIS A 102 -5.80 9.62 4.96
N PRO A 103 -6.71 10.50 4.54
CA PRO A 103 -7.47 11.33 5.45
C PRO A 103 -8.20 10.52 6.52
N SER A 104 -8.22 11.04 7.73
CA SER A 104 -8.91 10.45 8.88
C SER A 104 -9.35 11.55 9.84
N MET A 105 -10.07 11.20 10.92
CA MET A 105 -10.42 12.18 11.95
C MET A 105 -9.14 12.85 12.49
N GLY A 106 -9.08 14.18 12.39
CA GLY A 106 -7.94 15.00 12.82
C GLY A 106 -6.81 15.17 11.79
N ASN A 107 -6.84 14.45 10.66
CA ASN A 107 -5.83 14.53 9.59
C ASN A 107 -6.54 14.57 8.23
N ARG A 108 -7.01 15.75 7.81
CA ARG A 108 -7.80 15.87 6.57
C ARG A 108 -6.97 16.30 5.36
N GLU A 109 -5.94 17.13 5.56
CA GLU A 109 -5.20 17.81 4.50
C GLU A 109 -3.68 17.57 4.54
N ASN A 110 -3.18 16.82 5.53
CA ASN A 110 -1.77 16.55 5.74
C ASN A 110 -1.39 15.09 5.47
N THR A 111 -2.06 14.44 4.52
CA THR A 111 -1.83 13.03 4.21
C THR A 111 -1.11 12.86 2.87
N LEU A 112 -0.49 11.69 2.69
CA LEU A 112 0.15 11.34 1.42
C LEU A 112 -0.85 11.42 0.25
N ALA A 113 -2.10 11.03 0.47
CA ALA A 113 -3.14 11.12 -0.55
C ALA A 113 -3.35 12.56 -1.03
N ASN A 114 -3.38 13.54 -0.09
CA ASN A 114 -3.48 14.96 -0.45
C ASN A 114 -2.28 15.41 -1.29
N GLY A 115 -1.05 15.02 -0.89
CA GLY A 115 0.18 15.36 -1.60
C GLY A 115 0.23 14.78 -3.02
N VAL A 116 -0.14 13.51 -3.17
CA VAL A 116 -0.18 12.86 -4.50
C VAL A 116 -1.23 13.50 -5.40
N LEU A 117 -2.43 13.78 -4.88
CA LEU A 117 -3.46 14.47 -5.66
C LEU A 117 -3.02 15.88 -6.04
N PHE A 118 -2.34 16.60 -5.15
CA PHE A 118 -1.77 17.91 -5.45
C PHE A 118 -0.74 17.81 -6.58
N HIS A 119 0.19 16.86 -6.52
CA HIS A 119 1.20 16.64 -7.56
C HIS A 119 0.55 16.46 -8.94
N TYR A 120 -0.43 15.56 -9.06
CA TYR A 120 -1.10 15.32 -10.35
C TYR A 120 -2.01 16.48 -10.79
N SER A 121 -2.59 17.23 -9.86
CA SER A 121 -3.38 18.42 -10.19
C SER A 121 -2.54 19.51 -10.84
N GLN A 122 -1.27 19.69 -10.41
CA GLN A 122 -0.34 20.62 -11.03
C GLN A 122 0.05 20.21 -12.47
N LEU A 123 -0.02 18.91 -12.77
CA LEU A 123 0.21 18.38 -14.12
C LEU A 123 -1.05 18.44 -15.01
N GLY A 124 -2.17 18.95 -14.48
CA GLY A 124 -3.45 18.98 -15.20
C GLY A 124 -4.10 17.59 -15.37
N ASN A 125 -3.63 16.59 -14.65
CA ASN A 125 -4.09 15.21 -14.77
C ASN A 125 -5.03 14.85 -13.61
N PRO A 126 -6.28 14.44 -13.86
CA PRO A 126 -7.11 13.83 -12.81
C PRO A 126 -6.47 12.54 -12.33
N PHE A 127 -6.46 12.32 -11.02
CA PHE A 127 -5.84 11.14 -10.41
C PHE A 127 -6.74 10.49 -9.37
N VAL A 128 -6.82 9.16 -9.40
CA VAL A 128 -7.52 8.38 -8.39
C VAL A 128 -6.50 7.72 -7.49
N TYR A 129 -6.46 8.13 -6.23
CA TYR A 129 -5.48 7.62 -5.26
C TYR A 129 -5.80 6.18 -4.83
N ARG A 130 -4.92 5.23 -5.18
CA ARG A 130 -5.04 3.79 -4.86
C ARG A 130 -3.75 3.27 -4.26
N CYS A 131 -3.61 3.41 -2.97
CA CYS A 131 -2.45 2.89 -2.24
C CYS A 131 -2.60 1.38 -2.02
N ILE A 132 -1.61 0.60 -2.43
CA ILE A 132 -1.64 -0.88 -2.40
C ILE A 132 -1.23 -1.42 -1.04
N ASN A 133 -0.26 -0.79 -0.39
CA ASN A 133 0.19 -1.13 0.96
C ASN A 133 0.06 0.09 1.87
N ARG A 134 0.09 -0.14 3.17
CA ARG A 134 0.01 0.94 4.16
C ARG A 134 1.21 0.94 5.09
N LEU A 135 1.57 2.13 5.54
CA LEU A 135 2.52 2.39 6.61
C LEU A 135 1.83 3.23 7.69
N ASP A 136 2.27 3.11 8.92
CA ASP A 136 1.80 3.99 10.00
C ASP A 136 2.28 5.43 9.76
N ARG A 137 1.68 6.41 10.43
CA ARG A 137 2.00 7.83 10.26
C ARG A 137 3.50 8.10 10.36
N ASP A 138 4.14 7.57 11.40
CA ASP A 138 5.55 7.83 11.72
C ASP A 138 6.52 6.83 11.07
N THR A 139 6.00 5.78 10.40
CA THR A 139 6.83 4.84 9.63
C THR A 139 7.20 5.44 8.30
N THR A 140 8.48 5.50 8.00
CA THR A 140 9.03 5.92 6.69
C THR A 140 9.15 4.73 5.73
N GLY A 141 9.27 5.00 4.45
CA GLY A 141 9.61 3.98 3.45
C GLY A 141 8.65 3.88 2.28
N LEU A 142 8.78 2.78 1.55
CA LEU A 142 8.19 2.63 0.22
C LEU A 142 6.70 2.27 0.25
N LEU A 143 5.95 2.97 -0.58
CA LEU A 143 4.55 2.72 -0.86
C LEU A 143 4.33 2.60 -2.36
N ILE A 144 3.47 1.64 -2.74
CA ILE A 144 3.03 1.45 -4.12
C ILE A 144 1.63 2.05 -4.26
N ILE A 145 1.48 2.90 -5.25
CA ILE A 145 0.21 3.53 -5.62
C ILE A 145 -0.10 3.13 -7.05
N ALA A 146 -1.24 2.51 -7.27
CA ALA A 146 -1.70 2.14 -8.61
C ALA A 146 -2.30 3.35 -9.33
N LYS A 147 -1.87 3.59 -10.57
CA LYS A 147 -2.31 4.74 -11.37
C LYS A 147 -3.62 4.49 -12.11
N ASN A 148 -4.03 3.23 -12.26
CA ASN A 148 -5.31 2.85 -12.88
C ASN A 148 -5.95 1.66 -12.15
N ALA A 149 -7.22 1.38 -12.47
CA ALA A 149 -7.99 0.34 -11.81
C ALA A 149 -7.44 -1.08 -12.06
N LEU A 150 -6.87 -1.34 -13.24
CA LEU A 150 -6.32 -2.66 -13.59
C LEU A 150 -5.05 -2.93 -12.78
N SER A 151 -4.10 -2.01 -12.77
CA SER A 151 -2.90 -2.14 -11.94
C SER A 151 -3.26 -2.25 -10.45
N GLY A 152 -4.28 -1.51 -9.99
CA GLY A 152 -4.80 -1.64 -8.64
C GLY A 152 -5.34 -3.03 -8.31
N ALA A 153 -6.08 -3.64 -9.24
CA ALA A 153 -6.60 -5.00 -9.07
C ALA A 153 -5.48 -6.05 -9.05
N ILE A 154 -4.55 -5.97 -10.00
CA ILE A 154 -3.40 -6.89 -10.11
C ILE A 154 -2.52 -6.80 -8.86
N LEU A 155 -2.08 -5.59 -8.48
CA LEU A 155 -1.20 -5.39 -7.33
C LEU A 155 -1.87 -5.79 -6.01
N SER A 156 -3.17 -5.54 -5.87
CA SER A 156 -3.94 -5.99 -4.70
C SER A 156 -4.01 -7.52 -4.61
N GLN A 157 -4.13 -8.20 -5.75
CA GLN A 157 -4.08 -9.67 -5.78
C GLN A 157 -2.68 -10.18 -5.45
N MET A 158 -1.63 -9.59 -6.03
CA MET A 158 -0.23 -9.93 -5.71
C MET A 158 0.09 -9.74 -4.22
N MET A 159 -0.50 -8.71 -3.57
CA MET A 159 -0.38 -8.53 -2.12
C MET A 159 -1.05 -9.67 -1.34
N LYS A 160 -2.26 -10.08 -1.74
CA LYS A 160 -2.97 -11.21 -1.11
C LYS A 160 -2.21 -12.52 -1.26
N ASP A 161 -1.65 -12.75 -2.44
CA ASP A 161 -0.88 -13.95 -2.80
C ASP A 161 0.56 -13.90 -2.26
N ARG A 162 0.89 -12.87 -1.46
CA ARG A 162 2.23 -12.66 -0.85
C ARG A 162 3.37 -12.58 -1.87
N GLN A 163 3.07 -12.21 -3.11
CA GLN A 163 4.08 -12.01 -4.15
C GLN A 163 4.86 -10.70 -3.93
N ILE A 164 4.20 -9.68 -3.37
CA ILE A 164 4.86 -8.44 -2.93
C ILE A 164 5.34 -8.63 -1.50
N ARG A 165 6.67 -8.74 -1.35
CA ARG A 165 7.33 -8.95 -0.05
C ARG A 165 7.64 -7.62 0.61
N ARG A 166 7.25 -7.49 1.87
CA ARG A 166 7.49 -6.28 2.68
C ARG A 166 8.61 -6.55 3.67
N THR A 167 9.70 -5.82 3.55
CA THR A 167 10.83 -5.88 4.47
C THR A 167 10.99 -4.53 5.16
N TYR A 168 11.19 -4.56 6.46
CA TYR A 168 11.35 -3.40 7.31
C TYR A 168 12.66 -3.48 8.07
N LEU A 169 13.20 -2.33 8.44
CA LEU A 169 14.30 -2.20 9.39
C LEU A 169 13.79 -1.43 10.61
N ALA A 170 14.16 -1.90 11.78
CA ALA A 170 13.83 -1.21 13.03
C ALA A 170 15.02 -1.26 13.99
N ILE A 171 15.19 -0.18 14.75
CA ILE A 171 16.08 -0.16 15.91
C ILE A 171 15.21 -0.45 17.13
N VAL A 172 15.59 -1.46 17.90
CA VAL A 172 14.86 -1.88 19.09
C VAL A 172 15.74 -1.76 20.33
N LYS A 173 15.12 -1.57 21.50
CA LYS A 173 15.77 -1.70 22.79
C LYS A 173 15.73 -3.18 23.22
N GLY A 174 16.83 -3.65 23.78
CA GLY A 174 17.02 -5.05 24.11
C GLY A 174 17.73 -5.80 22.99
N ILE A 175 18.07 -7.04 23.29
CA ILE A 175 18.79 -7.94 22.38
C ILE A 175 17.86 -9.12 22.05
N PRO A 176 17.11 -9.04 20.92
CA PRO A 176 16.32 -10.19 20.51
C PRO A 176 17.22 -11.34 20.07
N PRO A 177 16.69 -12.58 19.98
CA PRO A 177 17.41 -13.70 19.36
C PRO A 177 17.94 -13.36 17.97
N GLU A 178 18.89 -14.15 17.46
CA GLU A 178 19.48 -13.95 16.13
C GLU A 178 18.40 -13.92 15.04
N CYS A 179 17.43 -14.81 15.13
CA CYS A 179 16.24 -14.81 14.27
C CYS A 179 15.05 -15.45 14.99
N GLY A 180 13.86 -15.23 14.45
CA GLY A 180 12.66 -15.84 15.00
C GLY A 180 11.39 -15.47 14.24
N THR A 181 10.30 -16.06 14.72
CA THR A 181 8.94 -15.77 14.23
C THR A 181 8.05 -15.45 15.42
N ILE A 182 7.32 -14.35 15.32
CA ILE A 182 6.29 -13.98 16.27
C ILE A 182 4.94 -14.27 15.59
N ASP A 183 4.28 -15.33 16.03
CA ASP A 183 2.92 -15.70 15.61
C ASP A 183 1.99 -15.42 16.80
N ALA A 184 1.46 -14.21 16.83
CA ALA A 184 0.65 -13.72 17.94
C ALA A 184 -0.47 -12.81 17.41
N PRO A 185 -1.74 -13.19 17.57
CA PRO A 185 -2.87 -12.43 17.08
C PRO A 185 -2.92 -11.02 17.69
N ILE A 186 -3.34 -10.03 16.87
CA ILE A 186 -3.40 -8.63 17.31
C ILE A 186 -4.84 -8.16 17.36
N GLY A 187 -5.23 -7.63 18.51
CA GLY A 187 -6.51 -7.01 18.79
C GLY A 187 -6.38 -5.54 19.16
N ARG A 188 -7.51 -4.88 19.32
CA ARG A 188 -7.59 -3.53 19.84
C ARG A 188 -7.59 -3.55 21.36
N VAL A 189 -6.85 -2.63 21.99
CA VAL A 189 -6.94 -2.43 23.45
C VAL A 189 -8.36 -1.93 23.78
N PRO A 190 -9.08 -2.56 24.72
CA PRO A 190 -10.39 -2.10 25.14
C PRO A 190 -10.38 -0.63 25.55
N GLY A 191 -11.31 0.16 25.02
CA GLY A 191 -11.41 1.60 25.29
C GLY A 191 -10.44 2.48 24.50
N SER A 192 -9.46 1.93 23.79
CA SER A 192 -8.54 2.73 22.95
C SER A 192 -8.94 2.73 21.48
N LEU A 193 -8.88 3.90 20.85
CA LEU A 193 -9.06 4.03 19.40
C LEU A 193 -7.78 3.69 18.61
N LEU A 194 -6.62 3.89 19.22
CA LEU A 194 -5.31 3.81 18.55
C LEU A 194 -4.55 2.54 18.91
N GLU A 195 -4.52 2.17 20.20
CA GLU A 195 -3.63 1.14 20.71
C GLU A 195 -4.07 -0.27 20.28
N ARG A 196 -3.09 -1.12 20.05
CA ARG A 196 -3.24 -2.54 19.73
C ARG A 196 -2.46 -3.35 20.75
N GLN A 197 -2.86 -4.60 20.93
CA GLN A 197 -2.17 -5.54 21.81
C GLN A 197 -2.20 -6.94 21.21
N VAL A 198 -1.35 -7.83 21.71
CA VAL A 198 -1.51 -9.24 21.45
C VAL A 198 -2.77 -9.72 22.17
N ASP A 199 -3.66 -10.37 21.43
CA ASP A 199 -4.95 -10.85 21.93
C ASP A 199 -5.26 -12.22 21.32
N PHE A 200 -5.01 -13.26 22.11
CA PHE A 200 -5.23 -14.64 21.69
C PHE A 200 -6.71 -15.06 21.65
N LEU A 201 -7.62 -14.26 22.23
CA LEU A 201 -9.04 -14.58 22.26
C LEU A 201 -9.81 -13.95 21.09
N HIS A 202 -9.51 -12.68 20.77
CA HIS A 202 -10.28 -11.90 19.81
C HIS A 202 -9.41 -11.23 18.73
N GLY A 203 -8.09 -11.43 18.78
CA GLY A 203 -7.15 -10.83 17.84
C GLY A 203 -7.23 -11.45 16.44
N GLU A 204 -6.88 -10.66 15.45
CA GLU A 204 -6.70 -11.14 14.09
C GLU A 204 -5.30 -11.74 13.91
N THR A 205 -5.20 -12.86 13.19
CA THR A 205 -3.93 -13.53 12.90
C THR A 205 -2.87 -12.55 12.41
N ALA A 206 -1.71 -12.58 13.05
CA ALA A 206 -0.57 -11.73 12.72
C ALA A 206 0.74 -12.51 12.86
N VAL A 207 1.55 -12.52 11.80
CA VAL A 207 2.83 -13.23 11.74
C VAL A 207 3.93 -12.30 11.27
N THR A 208 5.00 -12.20 12.06
CA THR A 208 6.20 -11.40 11.80
C THR A 208 7.44 -12.27 11.96
N HIS A 209 8.24 -12.35 10.90
CA HIS A 209 9.58 -12.94 10.97
C HIS A 209 10.60 -11.83 11.22
N PHE A 210 11.61 -12.12 12.03
CA PHE A 210 12.67 -11.18 12.30
C PHE A 210 14.06 -11.83 12.22
N GLN A 211 15.06 -10.99 11.92
CA GLN A 211 16.47 -11.31 11.94
C GLN A 211 17.23 -10.14 12.53
N THR A 212 18.01 -10.39 13.57
CA THR A 212 18.91 -9.40 14.16
C THR A 212 20.14 -9.25 13.27
N LEU A 213 20.33 -8.05 12.72
CA LEU A 213 21.42 -7.75 11.81
C LEU A 213 22.67 -7.27 12.55
N GLN A 214 22.49 -6.44 13.57
CA GLN A 214 23.56 -5.85 14.36
C GLN A 214 23.11 -5.64 15.79
N GLN A 215 24.04 -5.67 16.71
CA GLN A 215 23.82 -5.40 18.13
C GLN A 215 24.87 -4.38 18.62
N HIS A 216 24.44 -3.44 19.42
CA HIS A 216 25.33 -2.49 20.08
C HIS A 216 24.77 -2.14 21.47
N LYS A 217 25.49 -2.53 22.52
CA LYS A 217 25.02 -2.38 23.91
C LYS A 217 23.62 -3.00 24.10
N GLU A 218 22.65 -2.22 24.48
CA GLU A 218 21.24 -2.60 24.67
C GLU A 218 20.35 -2.33 23.45
N LEU A 219 20.94 -2.05 22.29
CA LEU A 219 20.22 -1.78 21.05
C LEU A 219 20.51 -2.85 20.00
N ALA A 220 19.52 -3.14 19.20
CA ALA A 220 19.69 -4.01 18.04
C ALA A 220 19.05 -3.40 16.79
N LEU A 221 19.70 -3.58 15.64
CA LEU A 221 19.12 -3.37 14.32
C LEU A 221 18.48 -4.68 13.87
N VAL A 222 17.20 -4.66 13.59
CA VAL A 222 16.40 -5.84 13.24
C VAL A 222 15.76 -5.66 11.89
N GLN A 223 15.92 -6.67 11.03
CA GLN A 223 15.15 -6.80 9.81
C GLN A 223 13.88 -7.59 10.09
N LEU A 224 12.74 -7.09 9.60
CA LEU A 224 11.44 -7.72 9.80
C LEU A 224 10.75 -7.98 8.46
N ARG A 225 10.13 -9.15 8.33
CA ARG A 225 9.32 -9.54 7.19
C ARG A 225 7.92 -9.93 7.66
N LEU A 226 6.92 -9.37 6.97
CA LEU A 226 5.53 -9.54 7.35
C LEU A 226 4.81 -10.51 6.42
N GLU A 227 4.14 -11.53 6.99
CA GLU A 227 3.14 -12.33 6.28
C GLU A 227 1.77 -11.64 6.26
N THR A 228 1.43 -10.96 7.32
CA THR A 228 0.19 -10.21 7.51
C THR A 228 0.47 -8.71 7.59
N GLY A 229 -0.56 -7.87 7.63
CA GLY A 229 -0.40 -6.41 7.69
C GLY A 229 -1.39 -5.76 8.65
N ARG A 230 -1.37 -6.15 9.93
CA ARG A 230 -2.24 -5.56 10.95
C ARG A 230 -1.74 -4.18 11.37
N THR A 231 -2.65 -3.35 11.83
CA THR A 231 -2.30 -2.03 12.36
C THR A 231 -1.29 -2.18 13.50
N HIS A 232 -0.19 -1.42 13.43
CA HIS A 232 0.91 -1.41 14.40
C HIS A 232 1.61 -2.78 14.59
N GLN A 233 1.50 -3.71 13.64
CA GLN A 233 1.93 -5.11 13.83
C GLN A 233 3.37 -5.24 14.32
N ILE A 234 4.34 -4.64 13.64
CA ILE A 234 5.76 -4.69 14.04
C ILE A 234 5.95 -4.12 15.45
N ARG A 235 5.31 -3.00 15.74
CA ARG A 235 5.41 -2.26 17.00
C ARG A 235 4.90 -3.11 18.17
N VAL A 236 3.72 -3.73 18.00
CA VAL A 236 3.10 -4.63 18.99
C VAL A 236 3.94 -5.89 19.17
N HIS A 237 4.35 -6.54 18.08
CA HIS A 237 5.11 -7.79 18.15
C HIS A 237 6.48 -7.60 18.79
N MET A 238 7.21 -6.55 18.45
CA MET A 238 8.51 -6.29 19.06
C MET A 238 8.39 -5.88 20.52
N SER A 239 7.35 -5.15 20.89
CA SER A 239 7.04 -4.87 22.30
C SER A 239 6.67 -6.14 23.07
N TYR A 240 5.87 -7.02 22.47
CA TYR A 240 5.50 -8.33 23.04
C TYR A 240 6.74 -9.23 23.27
N LEU A 241 7.71 -9.18 22.37
CA LEU A 241 9.01 -9.88 22.50
C LEU A 241 9.89 -9.27 23.60
N GLY A 242 9.50 -8.17 24.22
CA GLY A 242 10.32 -7.44 25.19
C GLY A 242 11.41 -6.54 24.56
N CYS A 243 11.36 -6.35 23.23
CA CYS A 243 12.32 -5.54 22.48
C CYS A 243 11.59 -4.42 21.71
N PRO A 244 10.97 -3.43 22.40
CA PRO A 244 10.19 -2.37 21.75
C PRO A 244 11.04 -1.50 20.84
N LEU A 245 10.39 -0.91 19.83
CA LEU A 245 11.04 0.01 18.89
C LEU A 245 11.47 1.29 19.61
N ILE A 246 12.67 1.76 19.28
CA ILE A 246 13.15 3.07 19.77
C ILE A 246 12.30 4.19 19.15
N GLY A 247 11.87 5.14 19.99
CA GLY A 247 11.05 6.27 19.57
C GLY A 247 9.56 5.98 19.46
N ASP A 248 9.11 4.77 19.77
CA ASP A 248 7.69 4.43 19.73
C ASP A 248 6.95 4.97 20.97
N TYR A 249 6.15 6.01 20.77
CA TYR A 249 5.45 6.69 21.86
C TYR A 249 4.28 5.88 22.46
N LEU A 250 3.78 4.83 21.78
CA LEU A 250 2.66 4.03 22.27
C LEU A 250 3.12 2.76 23.00
N TYR A 251 4.15 2.09 22.45
CA TYR A 251 4.55 0.75 22.88
C TYR A 251 5.90 0.71 23.62
N TYR A 252 6.59 1.84 23.69
CA TYR A 252 7.82 1.95 24.47
C TYR A 252 7.51 2.20 25.95
N PRO A 253 8.04 1.39 26.89
CA PRO A 253 7.68 1.48 28.32
C PRO A 253 8.04 2.82 28.96
N ASP A 254 9.17 3.41 28.56
CA ASP A 254 9.67 4.67 29.14
C ASP A 254 9.41 5.84 28.18
N ARG A 255 8.30 6.51 28.42
CA ARG A 255 7.88 7.68 27.63
C ARG A 255 8.82 8.90 27.78
N SER A 256 9.65 8.94 28.83
CA SER A 256 10.57 10.07 29.06
C SER A 256 11.74 10.12 28.06
N LEU A 257 12.10 8.97 27.48
CA LEU A 257 13.15 8.85 26.47
C LEU A 257 12.68 9.23 25.05
N ILE A 258 11.38 9.24 24.81
CA ILE A 258 10.79 9.41 23.47
C ILE A 258 11.06 10.83 22.93
N CYS A 259 10.88 11.86 23.76
CA CYS A 259 11.04 13.26 23.33
C CYS A 259 12.46 13.60 22.86
N ARG A 260 13.47 12.90 23.36
CA ARG A 260 14.87 13.17 22.99
C ARG A 260 15.29 12.50 21.68
N CYS A 261 14.71 11.34 21.34
CA CYS A 261 15.04 10.63 20.09
C CYS A 261 14.32 11.20 18.87
N LEU A 262 13.05 11.60 19.00
CA LEU A 262 12.27 12.19 17.91
C LEU A 262 12.78 13.57 17.45
N LEU A 263 13.39 14.35 18.35
CA LEU A 263 14.00 15.65 18.02
C LEU A 263 15.29 15.53 17.19
N TYR A 264 15.95 14.35 17.17
CA TYR A 264 17.21 14.15 16.45
C TYR A 264 17.07 13.46 15.08
N THR A 265 15.94 12.83 14.77
CA THR A 265 15.78 12.03 13.56
C THR A 265 15.05 12.73 12.41
N SER A 266 14.51 13.91 12.63
CA SER A 266 13.91 14.74 11.58
C SER A 266 14.16 16.23 11.88
N PRO A 267 15.14 16.88 11.22
CA PRO A 267 15.16 18.34 11.22
C PRO A 267 13.88 18.80 10.51
N SER A 268 12.96 19.33 11.28
CA SER A 268 11.77 19.98 10.75
C SER A 268 12.21 21.11 9.79
N PRO A 269 11.55 21.28 8.63
CA PRO A 269 11.80 22.46 7.78
C PRO A 269 11.59 23.80 8.51
N ARG A 270 11.00 23.80 9.71
CA ARG A 270 10.80 24.98 10.57
C ARG A 270 12.04 25.36 11.38
N ASP A 271 13.04 24.50 11.47
CA ASP A 271 14.28 24.76 12.21
C ASP A 271 15.40 25.38 11.34
N ARG A 272 15.06 25.84 10.14
CA ARG A 272 15.93 26.64 9.26
C ARG A 272 15.50 28.09 9.31
N THR A 273 15.79 28.74 10.40
CA THR A 273 15.91 30.21 10.48
C THR A 273 17.18 30.56 11.19
#